data_9fbca908f5e4c606b2f1c905d4f78f09
#
_entry.id   9fbca908f5e4c606b2f1c905d4f78f09
#
_cell.length_a   1.000
_cell.length_b   1.000
_cell.length_c   1.000
_cell.angle_alpha   90.00
_cell.angle_beta   90.00
_cell.angle_gamma   90.00
#
_symmetry.space_group_name_H-M   'P 1'
#
loop_
_entity.id
_entity.type
_entity.pdbx_description
1 polymer ?
#
loop_
_entity_poly.entity_id
_entity_poly.type
_entity_poly.pdbx_seq_one_letter_code
_entity_poly.pdbx_strand_id
1 'polypeptide(L)'
;MVSSAEVTLEEWKRIKLSEPALGLETAYKCLFLNRTSFSGALMAHTGPIGGMSQQGAYKIDCRFNRSQLAARILELSHLRNRIAFVRCESYSDTIQHVRDNHGDTSVLWYLDPPFFAKADRLYRHSFKNSDHEALAAAVESMPGNWILSYDDHPDARRMYAGHPGFARINLQYSARIDDASRLVASEVVVSDLIASLRAAGEIQEAGIVIQLFRRRKPGAITVLQDIAVEPKMRQQA
;
A
#
# COMPACT_ATOMS: atom_id res chain seq x y z
N MET A 1 4.39 -6.68 -25.55
CA MET A 1 4.23 -7.69 -24.48
C MET A 1 2.84 -7.61 -23.85
N VAL A 2 2.41 -6.52 -23.15
CA VAL A 2 1.12 -6.48 -22.43
C VAL A 2 -0.07 -6.56 -23.38
N SER A 3 -0.08 -5.80 -24.48
CA SER A 3 -1.18 -5.76 -25.44
C SER A 3 -1.42 -7.10 -26.16
N SER A 4 -0.37 -7.90 -26.32
CA SER A 4 -0.41 -9.22 -26.98
C SER A 4 -0.33 -10.40 -26.02
N ALA A 5 -0.47 -10.15 -24.70
CA ALA A 5 -0.36 -11.19 -23.69
C ALA A 5 -1.42 -12.27 -23.86
N GLU A 6 -1.03 -13.52 -23.86
CA GLU A 6 -1.93 -14.65 -23.70
C GLU A 6 -2.14 -14.87 -22.20
N VAL A 7 -3.41 -14.81 -21.75
CA VAL A 7 -3.74 -14.95 -20.33
C VAL A 7 -4.46 -16.28 -20.15
N THR A 8 -3.65 -17.33 -20.09
CA THR A 8 -4.06 -18.72 -19.92
C THR A 8 -3.38 -19.36 -18.72
N LEU A 9 -3.87 -20.49 -18.25
CA LEU A 9 -3.26 -21.25 -17.16
C LEU A 9 -1.87 -21.78 -17.57
N GLU A 10 -1.74 -22.18 -18.81
CA GLU A 10 -0.48 -22.70 -19.39
C GLU A 10 0.58 -21.60 -19.39
N GLU A 11 0.21 -20.41 -19.87
CA GLU A 11 1.11 -19.27 -19.89
C GLU A 11 1.47 -18.80 -18.48
N TRP A 12 0.50 -18.83 -17.54
CA TRP A 12 0.77 -18.53 -16.14
C TRP A 12 1.81 -19.46 -15.53
N LYS A 13 1.70 -20.79 -15.77
CA LYS A 13 2.68 -21.78 -15.31
C LYS A 13 4.06 -21.51 -15.92
N ARG A 14 4.11 -21.25 -17.23
CA ARG A 14 5.34 -20.94 -17.95
C ARG A 14 6.05 -19.70 -17.38
N ILE A 15 5.32 -18.61 -17.21
CA ILE A 15 5.85 -17.36 -16.68
C ILE A 15 6.27 -17.54 -15.21
N LYS A 16 5.49 -18.25 -14.41
CA LYS A 16 5.81 -18.46 -13.00
C LYS A 16 7.14 -19.19 -12.83
N LEU A 17 7.41 -20.19 -13.64
CA LEU A 17 8.63 -20.99 -13.62
C LEU A 17 9.81 -20.34 -14.35
N SER A 18 9.56 -19.32 -15.16
CA SER A 18 10.65 -18.64 -15.88
C SER A 18 11.59 -17.90 -14.93
N GLU A 19 12.84 -17.81 -15.29
CA GLU A 19 13.88 -17.04 -14.59
C GLU A 19 14.48 -16.02 -15.57
N PRO A 20 13.72 -14.94 -15.92
CA PRO A 20 14.20 -13.96 -16.85
C PRO A 20 15.37 -13.18 -16.28
N ALA A 21 16.28 -12.73 -17.14
CA ALA A 21 17.28 -11.75 -16.79
C ALA A 21 16.61 -10.43 -16.29
N LEU A 22 17.35 -9.62 -15.57
CA LEU A 22 16.85 -8.32 -15.11
C LEU A 22 16.39 -7.46 -16.29
N GLY A 23 15.40 -6.61 -16.07
CA GLY A 23 14.89 -5.66 -17.04
C GLY A 23 13.44 -5.89 -17.42
N LEU A 24 13.14 -5.72 -18.73
CA LEU A 24 11.76 -5.70 -19.23
C LEU A 24 11.03 -7.04 -19.02
N GLU A 25 11.71 -8.16 -19.16
CA GLU A 25 11.10 -9.48 -18.99
C GLU A 25 10.75 -9.76 -17.53
N THR A 26 11.60 -9.36 -16.60
CA THR A 26 11.31 -9.42 -15.16
C THR A 26 10.14 -8.52 -14.80
N ALA A 27 10.10 -7.30 -15.33
CA ALA A 27 8.98 -6.38 -15.11
C ALA A 27 7.66 -6.96 -15.65
N TYR A 28 7.70 -7.57 -16.84
CA TYR A 28 6.54 -8.25 -17.41
C TYR A 28 6.09 -9.44 -16.56
N LYS A 29 7.02 -10.30 -16.11
CA LYS A 29 6.72 -11.42 -15.20
C LYS A 29 6.03 -10.93 -13.93
N CYS A 30 6.57 -9.89 -13.30
CA CYS A 30 5.99 -9.31 -12.09
C CYS A 30 4.58 -8.77 -12.34
N LEU A 31 4.38 -7.99 -13.39
CA LEU A 31 3.07 -7.44 -13.77
C LEU A 31 2.07 -8.57 -14.08
N PHE A 32 2.47 -9.54 -14.89
CA PHE A 32 1.62 -10.65 -15.30
C PHE A 32 1.17 -11.46 -14.08
N LEU A 33 2.10 -11.91 -13.26
CA LEU A 33 1.79 -12.69 -12.07
C LEU A 33 0.99 -11.89 -11.03
N ASN A 34 1.28 -10.61 -10.83
CA ASN A 34 0.48 -9.76 -9.94
C ASN A 34 -0.99 -9.67 -10.40
N ARG A 35 -1.23 -9.64 -11.69
CA ARG A 35 -2.60 -9.52 -12.24
C ARG A 35 -3.34 -10.83 -12.34
N THR A 36 -2.64 -11.96 -12.39
CA THR A 36 -3.21 -13.28 -12.67
C THR A 36 -3.14 -14.25 -11.48
N SER A 37 -2.36 -13.93 -10.44
CA SER A 37 -2.26 -14.73 -9.22
C SER A 37 -3.26 -14.28 -8.15
N PHE A 38 -3.67 -15.21 -7.29
CA PHE A 38 -4.59 -14.95 -6.19
C PHE A 38 -4.06 -13.82 -5.30
N SER A 39 -4.92 -12.85 -4.99
CA SER A 39 -4.60 -11.63 -4.24
C SER A 39 -3.45 -10.78 -4.82
N GLY A 40 -2.95 -11.08 -6.02
CA GLY A 40 -1.78 -10.42 -6.60
C GLY A 40 -0.46 -10.80 -5.95
N ALA A 41 -0.44 -11.83 -5.10
CA ALA A 41 0.76 -12.27 -4.41
C ALA A 41 1.73 -12.99 -5.35
N LEU A 42 3.03 -12.73 -5.17
CA LEU A 42 4.11 -13.29 -5.99
C LEU A 42 4.86 -14.44 -5.30
N MET A 43 4.29 -14.97 -4.22
CA MET A 43 4.92 -16.06 -3.45
C MET A 43 4.92 -17.38 -4.23
N ALA A 44 5.90 -18.23 -3.96
CA ALA A 44 6.05 -19.51 -4.65
C ALA A 44 4.80 -20.40 -4.57
N HIS A 45 4.12 -20.40 -3.42
CA HIS A 45 2.91 -21.19 -3.17
C HIS A 45 1.61 -20.57 -3.70
N THR A 46 1.64 -19.31 -4.18
CA THR A 46 0.44 -18.64 -4.67
C THR A 46 -0.03 -19.26 -5.98
N GLY A 47 -1.32 -19.62 -6.04
CA GLY A 47 -1.98 -20.14 -7.24
C GLY A 47 -2.57 -19.04 -8.13
N PRO A 48 -3.08 -19.41 -9.32
CA PRO A 48 -3.75 -18.48 -10.22
C PRO A 48 -5.14 -18.08 -9.69
N ILE A 49 -5.64 -16.94 -10.14
CA ILE A 49 -7.06 -16.57 -9.94
C ILE A 49 -7.92 -17.64 -10.60
N GLY A 50 -9.00 -18.06 -9.93
CA GLY A 50 -9.87 -19.13 -10.40
C GLY A 50 -9.36 -20.54 -10.10
N GLY A 51 -8.18 -20.68 -9.49
CA GLY A 51 -7.55 -21.94 -9.15
C GLY A 51 -7.06 -22.72 -10.38
N MET A 52 -6.50 -23.90 -10.15
CA MET A 52 -5.94 -24.73 -11.23
C MET A 52 -7.01 -25.34 -12.15
N SER A 53 -8.24 -25.50 -11.67
CA SER A 53 -9.36 -26.02 -12.50
C SER A 53 -10.05 -24.93 -13.31
N GLN A 54 -9.83 -23.67 -13.01
CA GLN A 54 -10.49 -22.53 -13.63
C GLN A 54 -12.02 -22.62 -13.67
N GLN A 55 -12.63 -23.25 -12.65
CA GLN A 55 -14.09 -23.43 -12.55
C GLN A 55 -14.78 -22.36 -11.70
N GLY A 56 -14.02 -21.54 -10.98
CA GLY A 56 -14.56 -20.45 -10.16
C GLY A 56 -15.25 -19.34 -10.99
N ALA A 57 -16.03 -18.50 -10.32
CA ALA A 57 -16.70 -17.35 -10.94
C ALA A 57 -15.73 -16.37 -11.58
N TYR A 58 -14.55 -16.20 -10.99
CA TYR A 58 -13.48 -15.37 -11.52
C TYR A 58 -12.42 -16.26 -12.17
N LYS A 59 -12.07 -15.91 -13.42
CA LYS A 59 -11.05 -16.60 -14.21
C LYS A 59 -9.73 -15.88 -14.11
N ILE A 60 -8.67 -16.50 -14.59
CA ILE A 60 -7.30 -15.99 -14.53
C ILE A 60 -7.13 -14.60 -15.18
N ASP A 61 -7.92 -14.29 -16.18
CA ASP A 61 -7.88 -13.06 -16.97
C ASP A 61 -8.70 -11.89 -16.38
N CYS A 62 -9.53 -12.14 -15.35
CA CYS A 62 -10.50 -11.18 -14.84
C CYS A 62 -9.88 -9.83 -14.37
N ARG A 63 -8.59 -9.81 -14.05
CA ARG A 63 -7.85 -8.62 -13.66
C ARG A 63 -6.78 -8.19 -14.70
N PHE A 64 -6.75 -8.84 -15.87
CA PHE A 64 -5.77 -8.56 -16.92
C PHE A 64 -6.43 -7.95 -18.15
N ASN A 65 -6.95 -6.72 -18.03
CA ASN A 65 -7.43 -5.98 -19.18
C ASN A 65 -6.22 -5.40 -19.97
N ARG A 66 -5.90 -6.03 -21.09
CA ARG A 66 -4.71 -5.71 -21.93
C ARG A 66 -4.66 -4.25 -22.32
N SER A 67 -5.78 -3.74 -22.84
CA SER A 67 -5.85 -2.36 -23.36
C SER A 67 -5.68 -1.33 -22.23
N GLN A 68 -6.38 -1.52 -21.11
CA GLN A 68 -6.27 -0.61 -19.96
C GLN A 68 -4.89 -0.67 -19.32
N LEU A 69 -4.30 -1.86 -19.19
CA LEU A 69 -2.95 -2.00 -18.64
C LEU A 69 -1.90 -1.35 -19.53
N ALA A 70 -1.99 -1.56 -20.85
CA ALA A 70 -1.09 -0.94 -21.81
C ALA A 70 -1.22 0.60 -21.82
N ALA A 71 -2.45 1.12 -21.83
CA ALA A 71 -2.71 2.55 -21.73
C ALA A 71 -2.14 3.14 -20.42
N ARG A 72 -2.32 2.46 -19.28
CA ARG A 72 -1.79 2.92 -18.00
C ARG A 72 -0.27 2.95 -17.96
N ILE A 73 0.39 1.97 -18.58
CA ILE A 73 1.87 1.96 -18.71
C ILE A 73 2.34 3.15 -19.54
N LEU A 74 1.65 3.45 -20.64
CA LEU A 74 1.98 4.61 -21.49
C LEU A 74 1.76 5.93 -20.73
N GLU A 75 0.65 6.08 -20.01
CA GLU A 75 0.41 7.26 -19.16
C GLU A 75 1.55 7.45 -18.13
N LEU A 76 1.95 6.38 -17.44
CA LEU A 76 3.06 6.43 -16.49
C LEU A 76 4.40 6.80 -17.17
N SER A 77 4.61 6.38 -18.42
CA SER A 77 5.83 6.72 -19.14
C SER A 77 6.00 8.23 -19.37
N HIS A 78 4.90 8.97 -19.49
CA HIS A 78 4.93 10.44 -19.59
C HIS A 78 5.34 11.13 -18.28
N LEU A 79 5.24 10.41 -17.15
CA LEU A 79 5.64 10.92 -15.83
C LEU A 79 7.09 10.57 -15.47
N ARG A 80 7.81 9.87 -16.33
CA ARG A 80 9.17 9.37 -16.03
C ARG A 80 10.14 10.45 -15.54
N ASN A 81 10.03 11.66 -16.10
CA ASN A 81 10.90 12.79 -15.74
C ASN A 81 10.55 13.39 -14.34
N ARG A 82 9.44 12.95 -13.75
CA ARG A 82 9.01 13.32 -12.39
C ARG A 82 9.40 12.26 -11.36
N ILE A 83 9.98 11.15 -11.79
CA ILE A 83 10.43 10.04 -10.93
C ILE A 83 11.94 10.18 -10.80
N ALA A 84 12.40 10.56 -9.63
CA ALA A 84 13.83 10.72 -9.36
C ALA A 84 14.57 9.37 -9.43
N PHE A 85 14.02 8.36 -8.77
CA PHE A 85 14.56 6.99 -8.78
C PHE A 85 13.50 5.95 -8.39
N VAL A 86 13.78 4.69 -8.73
CA VAL A 86 13.08 3.50 -8.24
C VAL A 86 14.15 2.49 -7.84
N ARG A 87 14.15 2.05 -6.59
CA ARG A 87 15.16 1.15 -6.03
C ARG A 87 14.53 -0.03 -5.29
N CYS A 88 15.27 -1.11 -5.19
CA CYS A 88 14.95 -2.26 -4.35
C CYS A 88 16.10 -2.42 -3.36
N GLU A 89 16.00 -1.76 -2.21
CA GLU A 89 17.04 -1.70 -1.19
C GLU A 89 16.39 -1.58 0.20
N SER A 90 17.20 -1.50 1.26
CA SER A 90 16.68 -1.25 2.60
C SER A 90 16.15 0.19 2.72
N TYR A 91 15.20 0.41 3.64
CA TYR A 91 14.70 1.77 3.90
C TYR A 91 15.82 2.70 4.41
N SER A 92 16.78 2.17 5.17
CA SER A 92 17.91 2.95 5.66
C SER A 92 18.81 3.44 4.53
N ASP A 93 19.07 2.63 3.52
CA ASP A 93 19.85 3.02 2.34
C ASP A 93 19.11 4.06 1.52
N THR A 94 17.78 3.94 1.40
CA THR A 94 16.94 4.95 0.74
C THR A 94 16.95 6.26 1.48
N ILE A 95 16.83 6.25 2.82
CA ILE A 95 16.93 7.46 3.64
C ILE A 95 18.29 8.14 3.45
N GLN A 96 19.38 7.38 3.50
CA GLN A 96 20.72 7.91 3.29
C GLN A 96 20.88 8.50 1.89
N HIS A 97 20.40 7.79 0.85
CA HIS A 97 20.44 8.28 -0.52
C HIS A 97 19.71 9.63 -0.68
N VAL A 98 18.55 9.78 -0.06
CA VAL A 98 17.78 11.04 -0.12
C VAL A 98 18.50 12.15 0.62
N ARG A 99 19.09 11.88 1.77
CA ARG A 99 19.92 12.85 2.50
C ARG A 99 21.05 13.38 1.64
N ASP A 100 21.76 12.48 0.95
CA ASP A 100 22.95 12.82 0.19
C ASP A 100 22.62 13.58 -1.12
N ASN A 101 21.44 13.37 -1.70
CA ASN A 101 21.17 13.82 -3.07
C ASN A 101 19.97 14.77 -3.20
N HIS A 102 19.05 14.86 -2.22
CA HIS A 102 17.79 15.58 -2.39
C HIS A 102 17.52 16.67 -1.33
N GLY A 103 18.40 16.83 -0.35
CA GLY A 103 18.22 17.79 0.73
C GLY A 103 17.04 17.47 1.66
N ASP A 104 16.99 18.16 2.81
CA ASP A 104 16.15 17.74 3.92
C ASP A 104 14.76 18.38 3.93
N THR A 105 14.61 19.58 3.41
CA THR A 105 13.44 20.44 3.70
C THR A 105 12.25 20.26 2.76
N SER A 106 12.40 19.56 1.64
CA SER A 106 11.37 19.40 0.62
C SER A 106 10.86 17.97 0.48
N VAL A 107 11.24 17.08 1.40
CA VAL A 107 10.88 15.65 1.32
C VAL A 107 9.64 15.36 2.15
N LEU A 108 8.68 14.68 1.55
CA LEU A 108 7.58 14.00 2.24
C LEU A 108 7.77 12.49 2.10
N TRP A 109 7.94 11.81 3.21
CA TRP A 109 8.06 10.36 3.27
C TRP A 109 6.69 9.73 3.49
N TYR A 110 6.35 8.74 2.69
CA TYR A 110 5.27 7.82 2.99
C TYR A 110 5.84 6.42 3.20
N LEU A 111 5.64 5.90 4.40
CA LEU A 111 6.18 4.64 4.87
C LEU A 111 5.04 3.63 5.07
N ASP A 112 5.09 2.53 4.34
CA ASP A 112 4.13 1.43 4.43
C ASP A 112 4.92 0.11 4.64
N PRO A 113 5.44 -0.11 5.85
CA PRO A 113 6.24 -1.29 6.15
C PRO A 113 5.39 -2.56 6.16
N PRO A 114 6.03 -3.75 6.11
CA PRO A 114 5.32 -5.01 6.28
C PRO A 114 4.48 -5.01 7.56
N PHE A 115 3.25 -5.51 7.46
CA PHE A 115 2.32 -5.56 8.60
C PHE A 115 2.82 -6.46 9.72
N PHE A 116 2.43 -6.15 10.97
CA PHE A 116 2.69 -7.03 12.11
C PHE A 116 1.94 -8.36 12.00
N ALA A 117 0.68 -8.31 11.53
CA ALA A 117 -0.10 -9.50 11.30
C ALA A 117 0.03 -9.97 9.85
N LYS A 118 0.22 -11.27 9.64
CA LYS A 118 0.23 -11.92 8.32
C LYS A 118 1.44 -11.60 7.42
N ALA A 119 2.47 -10.93 7.92
CA ALA A 119 3.65 -10.59 7.13
C ALA A 119 4.27 -11.83 6.46
N ASP A 120 4.42 -12.93 7.18
CA ASP A 120 4.99 -14.18 6.68
C ASP A 120 4.20 -14.82 5.53
N ARG A 121 2.91 -14.50 5.41
CA ARG A 121 2.04 -15.03 4.35
C ARG A 121 1.99 -14.14 3.11
N LEU A 122 2.24 -12.85 3.28
CA LEU A 122 2.05 -11.85 2.22
C LEU A 122 3.36 -11.39 1.60
N TYR A 123 4.44 -11.37 2.37
CA TYR A 123 5.72 -10.80 1.94
C TYR A 123 6.83 -11.84 1.93
N ARG A 124 7.71 -11.74 0.95
CA ARG A 124 8.93 -12.57 0.87
C ARG A 124 9.93 -12.20 1.98
N HIS A 125 9.90 -10.94 2.41
CA HIS A 125 10.71 -10.40 3.49
C HIS A 125 9.72 -9.79 4.51
N SER A 126 9.62 -10.40 5.67
CA SER A 126 8.84 -9.90 6.80
C SER A 126 9.76 -9.17 7.78
N PHE A 127 9.22 -8.19 8.48
CA PHE A 127 9.90 -7.53 9.58
C PHE A 127 9.78 -8.39 10.84
N LYS A 128 10.87 -8.45 11.62
CA LYS A 128 10.86 -8.91 13.01
C LYS A 128 10.52 -7.73 13.92
N ASN A 129 10.22 -7.97 15.18
CA ASN A 129 9.96 -6.89 16.15
C ASN A 129 11.11 -5.88 16.22
N SER A 130 12.36 -6.37 16.17
CA SER A 130 13.55 -5.52 16.13
C SER A 130 13.61 -4.59 14.91
N ASP A 131 13.08 -5.02 13.77
CA ASP A 131 13.09 -4.22 12.54
C ASP A 131 12.03 -3.11 12.63
N HIS A 132 10.88 -3.41 13.24
CA HIS A 132 9.85 -2.40 13.54
C HIS A 132 10.34 -1.36 14.55
N GLU A 133 11.04 -1.78 15.60
CA GLU A 133 11.66 -0.88 16.59
C GLU A 133 12.75 -0.02 15.95
N ALA A 134 13.57 -0.59 15.09
CA ALA A 134 14.59 0.14 14.35
C ALA A 134 13.98 1.18 13.40
N LEU A 135 12.88 0.83 12.72
CA LEU A 135 12.15 1.78 11.88
C LEU A 135 11.54 2.90 12.73
N ALA A 136 10.93 2.59 13.88
CA ALA A 136 10.38 3.61 14.78
C ALA A 136 11.45 4.62 15.22
N ALA A 137 12.65 4.15 15.60
CA ALA A 137 13.76 5.01 15.93
C ALA A 137 14.27 5.83 14.73
N ALA A 138 14.24 5.24 13.52
CA ALA A 138 14.69 5.91 12.31
C ALA A 138 13.76 7.06 11.91
N VAL A 139 12.43 6.90 12.00
CA VAL A 139 11.46 7.95 11.60
C VAL A 139 11.57 9.20 12.47
N GLU A 140 11.90 9.05 13.76
CA GLU A 140 12.14 10.19 14.67
C GLU A 140 13.30 11.09 14.23
N SER A 141 14.25 10.54 13.48
CA SER A 141 15.45 11.25 13.01
C SER A 141 15.44 11.53 11.50
N MET A 142 14.34 11.20 10.80
CA MET A 142 14.25 11.41 9.35
C MET A 142 14.18 12.89 9.00
N PRO A 143 14.86 13.32 7.93
CA PRO A 143 14.73 14.67 7.43
C PRO A 143 13.37 14.86 6.73
N GLY A 144 12.78 16.05 6.90
CA GLY A 144 11.50 16.39 6.27
C GLY A 144 10.29 15.82 7.01
N ASN A 145 9.14 15.91 6.37
CA ASN A 145 7.87 15.42 6.93
C ASN A 145 7.64 13.95 6.59
N TRP A 146 6.99 13.22 7.47
CA TRP A 146 6.72 11.81 7.24
C TRP A 146 5.31 11.39 7.65
N ILE A 147 4.82 10.33 7.00
CA ILE A 147 3.58 9.61 7.30
C ILE A 147 3.91 8.13 7.31
N LEU A 148 3.58 7.45 8.38
CA LEU A 148 3.74 6.01 8.55
C LEU A 148 2.36 5.36 8.72
N SER A 149 2.10 4.26 8.00
CA SER A 149 0.87 3.49 8.16
C SER A 149 1.16 2.04 8.53
N TYR A 150 0.31 1.47 9.42
CA TYR A 150 0.33 0.07 9.82
C TYR A 150 -1.09 -0.50 9.93
N ASP A 151 -1.20 -1.83 9.90
CA ASP A 151 -2.39 -2.50 10.40
C ASP A 151 -2.62 -2.16 11.88
N ASP A 152 -3.88 -2.14 12.31
CA ASP A 152 -4.25 -1.82 13.69
C ASP A 152 -3.90 -2.98 14.65
N HIS A 153 -2.60 -3.23 14.80
CA HIS A 153 -2.03 -4.27 15.63
C HIS A 153 -1.69 -3.75 17.03
N PRO A 154 -1.85 -4.57 18.11
CA PRO A 154 -1.47 -4.15 19.47
C PRO A 154 -0.03 -3.65 19.59
N ASP A 155 0.92 -4.25 18.87
CA ASP A 155 2.32 -3.86 18.91
C ASP A 155 2.55 -2.51 18.19
N ALA A 156 1.87 -2.24 17.07
CA ALA A 156 1.91 -0.93 16.43
C ALA A 156 1.36 0.15 17.39
N ARG A 157 0.23 -0.11 18.05
CA ARG A 157 -0.33 0.82 19.03
C ARG A 157 0.63 1.06 20.20
N ARG A 158 1.22 0.01 20.76
CA ARG A 158 2.18 0.13 21.87
C ARG A 158 3.39 0.97 21.49
N MET A 159 3.89 0.77 20.29
CA MET A 159 5.10 1.45 19.78
C MET A 159 4.88 2.93 19.55
N TYR A 160 3.70 3.31 19.05
CA TYR A 160 3.44 4.67 18.59
C TYR A 160 2.39 5.44 19.40
N ALA A 161 1.73 4.83 20.42
CA ALA A 161 0.67 5.49 21.18
C ALA A 161 1.10 6.78 21.89
N GLY A 162 2.38 6.92 22.22
CA GLY A 162 2.95 8.15 22.82
C GLY A 162 3.24 9.27 21.82
N HIS A 163 3.18 8.99 20.51
CA HIS A 163 3.48 10.00 19.50
C HIS A 163 2.28 10.97 19.32
N PRO A 164 2.49 12.30 19.37
CA PRO A 164 1.40 13.28 19.28
C PRO A 164 0.63 13.23 17.97
N GLY A 165 1.23 12.71 16.91
CA GLY A 165 0.62 12.49 15.60
C GLY A 165 0.03 11.09 15.41
N PHE A 166 -0.15 10.29 16.48
CA PHE A 166 -0.81 8.99 16.38
C PHE A 166 -2.30 9.13 16.10
N ALA A 167 -2.81 8.41 15.10
CA ALA A 167 -4.23 8.36 14.78
C ALA A 167 -4.64 6.94 14.36
N ARG A 168 -5.92 6.61 14.57
CA ARG A 168 -6.54 5.40 14.03
C ARG A 168 -7.52 5.82 12.95
N ILE A 169 -7.44 5.17 11.80
CA ILE A 169 -8.35 5.41 10.68
C ILE A 169 -9.13 4.13 10.38
N ASN A 170 -10.41 4.28 10.06
CA ASN A 170 -11.25 3.18 9.64
C ASN A 170 -11.40 3.21 8.12
N LEU A 171 -10.94 2.16 7.46
CA LEU A 171 -11.02 2.01 6.01
C LEU A 171 -12.08 0.98 5.64
N GLN A 172 -12.99 1.34 4.74
CA GLN A 172 -13.89 0.38 4.14
C GLN A 172 -13.22 -0.30 2.95
N TYR A 173 -12.86 -1.57 3.13
CA TYR A 173 -12.33 -2.38 2.03
C TYR A 173 -13.47 -2.97 1.19
N SER A 174 -13.49 -2.63 -0.10
CA SER A 174 -14.47 -3.14 -1.07
C SER A 174 -14.15 -4.57 -1.58
N ALA A 175 -13.44 -5.37 -0.81
CA ALA A 175 -12.88 -6.66 -1.28
C ALA A 175 -13.88 -7.83 -1.27
N ARG A 176 -15.17 -7.64 -0.96
CA ARG A 176 -16.20 -8.68 -1.02
C ARG A 176 -17.41 -8.27 -1.85
N ILE A 177 -18.00 -9.27 -2.51
CA ILE A 177 -19.09 -9.15 -3.48
C ILE A 177 -20.44 -8.86 -2.79
N ASP A 178 -20.57 -9.10 -1.49
CA ASP A 178 -21.82 -8.91 -0.75
C ASP A 178 -21.81 -7.59 0.01
N ASP A 179 -22.75 -6.72 -0.33
CA ASP A 179 -22.95 -5.38 0.29
C ASP A 179 -23.23 -5.45 1.81
N ALA A 180 -23.61 -6.61 2.34
CA ALA A 180 -23.98 -6.80 3.75
C ALA A 180 -22.79 -7.01 4.72
N SER A 181 -21.57 -7.19 4.23
CA SER A 181 -20.39 -7.48 5.07
C SER A 181 -19.16 -6.70 4.66
N ARG A 182 -19.28 -5.39 4.49
CA ARG A 182 -18.10 -4.52 4.32
C ARG A 182 -17.28 -4.57 5.60
N LEU A 183 -16.16 -5.29 5.55
CA LEU A 183 -15.21 -5.30 6.65
C LEU A 183 -14.60 -3.91 6.76
N VAL A 184 -14.91 -3.22 7.85
CA VAL A 184 -14.17 -2.04 8.27
C VAL A 184 -12.85 -2.56 8.84
N ALA A 185 -11.75 -2.29 8.16
CA ALA A 185 -10.43 -2.52 8.74
C ALA A 185 -9.93 -1.21 9.34
N SER A 186 -9.41 -1.30 10.55
CA SER A 186 -8.74 -0.18 11.19
C SER A 186 -7.26 -0.22 10.85
N GLU A 187 -6.69 0.95 10.57
CA GLU A 187 -5.26 1.16 10.41
C GLU A 187 -4.76 2.19 11.42
N VAL A 188 -3.50 2.09 11.76
CA VAL A 188 -2.77 3.07 12.54
C VAL A 188 -2.02 3.97 11.56
N VAL A 189 -2.16 5.27 11.75
CA VAL A 189 -1.36 6.27 11.03
C VAL A 189 -0.63 7.11 12.06
N VAL A 190 0.64 7.34 11.81
CA VAL A 190 1.49 8.21 12.65
C VAL A 190 2.18 9.22 11.75
N SER A 191 2.19 10.47 12.16
CA SER A 191 2.79 11.52 11.33
C SER A 191 3.15 12.75 12.16
N ASP A 192 4.29 13.36 11.87
CA ASP A 192 4.67 14.68 12.37
C ASP A 192 3.73 15.79 11.85
N LEU A 193 3.17 15.62 10.65
CA LEU A 193 2.16 16.54 10.12
C LEU A 193 0.88 16.53 10.94
N ILE A 194 0.40 15.35 11.37
CA ILE A 194 -0.76 15.23 12.27
C ILE A 194 -0.45 15.89 13.61
N ALA A 195 0.77 15.68 14.14
CA ALA A 195 1.21 16.32 15.37
C ALA A 195 1.19 17.85 15.25
N SER A 196 1.71 18.38 14.16
CA SER A 196 1.74 19.82 13.87
C SER A 196 0.35 20.42 13.75
N LEU A 197 -0.58 19.77 13.04
CA LEU A 197 -1.96 20.20 12.88
C LEU A 197 -2.72 20.19 14.22
N ARG A 198 -2.48 19.23 15.08
CA ARG A 198 -3.03 19.19 16.45
C ARG A 198 -2.49 20.33 17.31
N ALA A 199 -1.18 20.58 17.26
CA ALA A 199 -0.56 21.67 17.98
C ALA A 199 -1.06 23.05 17.52
N ALA A 200 -1.39 23.20 16.23
CA ALA A 200 -1.99 24.41 15.66
C ALA A 200 -3.51 24.53 15.98
N GLY A 201 -4.13 23.52 16.57
CA GLY A 201 -5.57 23.50 16.83
C GLY A 201 -6.46 23.31 15.59
N GLU A 202 -5.86 22.93 14.47
CA GLU A 202 -6.57 22.71 13.19
C GLU A 202 -7.32 21.38 13.16
N ILE A 203 -6.89 20.39 13.96
CA ILE A 203 -7.58 19.10 14.15
C ILE A 203 -7.70 18.77 15.63
N GLN A 204 -8.85 18.23 16.04
CA GLN A 204 -9.09 17.82 17.43
C GLN A 204 -8.69 16.35 17.65
N GLU A 205 -8.49 15.95 18.93
CA GLU A 205 -8.07 14.60 19.30
C GLU A 205 -9.10 13.48 19.03
N ALA A 206 -10.33 13.81 18.72
CA ALA A 206 -11.37 12.84 18.37
C ALA A 206 -11.05 12.20 17.02
N GLY A 207 -10.94 10.87 17.02
CA GLY A 207 -10.50 10.03 15.91
C GLY A 207 -10.83 10.53 14.52
N ILE A 208 -9.78 10.70 13.71
CA ILE A 208 -9.93 11.07 12.30
C ILE A 208 -10.56 9.87 11.59
N VAL A 209 -11.82 9.98 11.19
CA VAL A 209 -12.47 9.00 10.33
C VAL A 209 -12.33 9.49 8.89
N ILE A 210 -11.36 8.97 8.17
CA ILE A 210 -11.22 9.24 6.73
C ILE A 210 -12.08 8.20 6.00
N GLN A 211 -13.23 8.62 5.49
CA GLN A 211 -14.01 7.82 4.56
C GLN A 211 -13.47 8.02 3.14
N LEU A 212 -12.69 7.06 2.67
CA LEU A 212 -12.25 7.03 1.27
C LEU A 212 -13.40 6.53 0.39
N PHE A 213 -14.16 7.44 -0.21
CA PHE A 213 -15.15 7.10 -1.23
C PHE A 213 -14.45 6.85 -2.56
N ARG A 214 -14.44 5.60 -3.00
CA ARG A 214 -14.01 5.24 -4.35
C ARG A 214 -15.09 5.65 -5.35
N ARG A 215 -14.99 6.81 -5.99
CA ARG A 215 -15.84 7.16 -7.13
C ARG A 215 -15.51 6.28 -8.33
N ARG A 216 -16.50 5.54 -8.82
CA ARG A 216 -16.46 4.69 -10.02
C ARG A 216 -16.50 5.50 -11.33
N LYS A 217 -15.88 6.68 -11.43
CA LYS A 217 -15.77 7.39 -12.70
C LYS A 217 -14.31 7.77 -12.97
N PRO A 218 -13.78 7.47 -14.17
CA PRO A 218 -12.45 7.92 -14.54
C PRO A 218 -12.46 9.44 -14.72
N GLY A 219 -11.49 10.13 -14.17
CA GLY A 219 -11.20 11.54 -14.45
C GLY A 219 -11.48 12.55 -13.35
N ALA A 220 -11.89 12.16 -12.14
CA ALA A 220 -12.06 13.12 -11.05
C ALA A 220 -10.95 12.98 -10.02
N ILE A 221 -10.11 14.00 -9.88
CA ILE A 221 -9.27 14.23 -8.72
C ILE A 221 -10.24 14.49 -7.55
N THR A 222 -10.29 13.58 -6.58
CA THR A 222 -11.09 13.80 -5.38
C THR A 222 -10.29 14.70 -4.45
N VAL A 223 -10.68 15.96 -4.38
CA VAL A 223 -10.29 16.86 -3.29
C VAL A 223 -10.97 16.30 -2.03
N LEU A 224 -10.19 16.13 -0.96
CA LEU A 224 -10.69 15.77 0.36
C LEU A 224 -11.64 16.88 0.84
N GLN A 225 -12.93 16.71 0.65
CA GLN A 225 -13.98 17.46 1.34
C GLN A 225 -14.69 16.49 2.27
N ASP A 226 -14.84 16.92 3.52
CA ASP A 226 -15.50 16.29 4.65
C ASP A 226 -14.65 15.33 5.49
N ILE A 227 -13.86 15.94 6.37
CA ILE A 227 -13.41 15.30 7.60
C ILE A 227 -14.58 15.43 8.59
N ALA A 228 -15.39 14.39 8.71
CA ALA A 228 -16.40 14.33 9.76
C ALA A 228 -15.75 13.84 11.04
N VAL A 229 -15.69 14.67 12.05
CA VAL A 229 -15.29 14.32 13.42
C VAL A 229 -16.56 13.93 14.18
N GLU A 230 -16.76 12.65 14.49
CA GLU A 230 -17.84 12.24 15.39
C GLU A 230 -17.46 12.54 16.84
N PRO A 231 -18.29 13.29 17.59
CA PRO A 231 -18.04 13.54 19.02
C PRO A 231 -18.28 12.27 19.83
N LYS A 232 -17.37 11.98 20.77
CA LYS A 232 -17.56 10.94 21.79
C LYS A 232 -18.90 11.15 22.50
N MET A 233 -19.81 10.17 22.44
CA MET A 233 -20.92 10.09 23.37
C MET A 233 -20.35 10.02 24.80
N ARG A 234 -20.61 11.05 25.60
CA ARG A 234 -20.38 10.99 27.05
C ARG A 234 -21.26 9.87 27.60
N GLN A 235 -20.65 8.83 28.14
CA GLN A 235 -21.34 7.95 29.07
C GLN A 235 -21.69 8.80 30.28
N GLN A 236 -22.96 9.04 30.45
CA GLN A 236 -23.49 9.53 31.74
C GLN A 236 -23.54 8.34 32.69
N ALA A 237 -23.02 8.58 33.87
CA ALA A 237 -23.08 7.68 35.03
C ALA A 237 -24.52 7.47 35.49
#